data_c4724e51e5eca3fdcc6c1e9d5b457262
#
_entry.id   c4724e51e5eca3fdcc6c1e9d5b457262
#
_cell.length_a   1.000
_cell.length_b   1.000
_cell.length_c   1.000
_cell.angle_alpha   90.00
_cell.angle_beta   90.00
_cell.angle_gamma   90.00
#
_symmetry.space_group_name_H-M   'P 1'
#
loop_
_entity.id
_entity.type
_entity.pdbx_description
1 polymer ?
#
loop_
_entity_poly.entity_id
_entity_poly.type
_entity_poly.pdbx_seq_one_letter_code
_entity_poly.pdbx_strand_id
1 'polypeptide(L)'
;MHDITAKDKHVIIIGGGDTGSDCLGTSIRQGAKDVTVLQIMPKEPDERPDNQPWPTFARLYQKTSSMEEGGTYVYSTDSVNFVGSDEEQARVHIEDSTASEGFVADENGHVTGLKVVDVAPGENGPFTRQPGTERVLPADLVLISVGFLHPDTSTLLDQLPVELDKRGNVAR
;
A
#
# COMPACT_ATOMS: atom_id res chain seq x y z
N MET A 1 12.62 20.28 11.39
CA MET A 1 11.95 19.06 10.91
C MET A 1 10.58 19.51 10.44
N HIS A 2 10.25 19.34 9.15
CA HIS A 2 8.91 19.67 8.71
C HIS A 2 8.01 18.49 9.07
N ASP A 3 6.97 18.74 9.85
CA ASP A 3 6.01 17.71 10.21
C ASP A 3 5.18 17.34 8.97
N ILE A 4 5.17 16.03 8.64
CA ILE A 4 4.30 15.51 7.58
C ILE A 4 2.87 15.53 8.11
N THR A 5 1.95 16.18 7.38
CA THR A 5 0.53 16.24 7.74
C THR A 5 -0.36 15.97 6.53
N ALA A 6 -1.48 15.31 6.76
CA ALA A 6 -2.52 15.05 5.77
C ALA A 6 -3.52 16.23 5.62
N LYS A 7 -3.41 17.25 6.45
CA LYS A 7 -4.36 18.38 6.44
C LYS A 7 -4.48 19.00 5.06
N ASP A 8 -5.71 19.17 4.58
CA ASP A 8 -6.08 19.78 3.30
C ASP A 8 -5.49 19.08 2.05
N LYS A 9 -5.05 17.79 2.18
CA LYS A 9 -4.43 17.01 1.12
C LYS A 9 -5.33 15.91 0.58
N HIS A 10 -5.12 15.57 -0.69
CA HIS A 10 -5.54 14.31 -1.29
C HIS A 10 -4.54 13.23 -0.89
N VAL A 11 -4.97 12.28 -0.08
CA VAL A 11 -4.10 11.23 0.46
C VAL A 11 -4.37 9.90 -0.22
N ILE A 12 -3.33 9.25 -0.71
CA ILE A 12 -3.40 7.87 -1.18
C ILE A 12 -2.61 6.97 -0.24
N ILE A 13 -3.20 5.86 0.16
CA ILE A 13 -2.57 4.82 0.98
C ILE A 13 -2.44 3.57 0.13
N ILE A 14 -1.22 3.08 -0.06
CA ILE A 14 -0.94 1.84 -0.78
C ILE A 14 -0.84 0.70 0.23
N GLY A 15 -1.80 -0.22 0.18
CA GLY A 15 -1.94 -1.32 1.13
C GLY A 15 -3.01 -1.07 2.19
N GLY A 16 -4.00 -1.95 2.27
CA GLY A 16 -5.18 -1.82 3.13
C GLY A 16 -5.21 -2.78 4.31
N GLY A 17 -4.05 -3.27 4.77
CA GLY A 17 -3.94 -4.01 6.03
C GLY A 17 -4.08 -3.10 7.26
N ASP A 18 -3.74 -3.62 8.45
CA ASP A 18 -3.89 -2.90 9.72
C ASP A 18 -3.15 -1.55 9.72
N THR A 19 -1.90 -1.52 9.21
CA THR A 19 -1.13 -0.28 9.07
C THR A 19 -1.81 0.73 8.14
N GLY A 20 -2.37 0.26 7.02
CA GLY A 20 -3.12 1.11 6.09
C GLY A 20 -4.40 1.66 6.72
N SER A 21 -5.08 0.86 7.52
CA SER A 21 -6.26 1.27 8.27
C SER A 21 -5.93 2.35 9.30
N ASP A 22 -4.82 2.23 10.00
CA ASP A 22 -4.35 3.26 10.95
C ASP A 22 -3.95 4.56 10.23
N CYS A 23 -3.29 4.44 9.07
CA CYS A 23 -2.97 5.59 8.21
C CYS A 23 -4.25 6.30 7.74
N LEU A 24 -5.30 5.55 7.38
CA LEU A 24 -6.59 6.09 6.98
C LEU A 24 -7.20 6.95 8.09
N GLY A 25 -7.43 6.36 9.27
CA GLY A 25 -8.04 7.07 10.39
C GLY A 25 -7.21 8.29 10.83
N THR A 26 -5.88 8.15 10.85
CA THR A 26 -4.98 9.26 11.18
C THR A 26 -5.09 10.40 10.16
N SER A 27 -5.12 10.09 8.86
CA SER A 27 -5.25 11.11 7.79
C SER A 27 -6.60 11.84 7.87
N ILE A 28 -7.69 11.12 8.11
CA ILE A 28 -9.03 11.71 8.29
C ILE A 28 -9.03 12.65 9.50
N ARG A 29 -8.52 12.21 10.64
CA ARG A 29 -8.45 13.02 11.87
C ARG A 29 -7.54 14.24 11.75
N GLN A 30 -6.54 14.19 10.86
CA GLN A 30 -5.72 15.36 10.51
C GLN A 30 -6.41 16.35 9.57
N GLY A 31 -7.58 16.02 9.03
CA GLY A 31 -8.34 16.88 8.14
C GLY A 31 -7.92 16.79 6.67
N ALA A 32 -7.61 15.58 6.18
CA ALA A 32 -7.43 15.33 4.75
C ALA A 32 -8.68 15.74 3.96
N LYS A 33 -8.51 16.21 2.72
CA LYS A 33 -9.62 16.47 1.80
C LYS A 33 -10.36 15.20 1.43
N ASP A 34 -9.60 14.18 1.08
CA ASP A 34 -10.04 12.81 0.87
C ASP A 34 -8.90 11.83 1.15
N VAL A 35 -9.26 10.59 1.38
CA VAL A 35 -8.30 9.50 1.59
C VAL A 35 -8.75 8.30 0.76
N THR A 36 -7.88 7.84 -0.14
CA THR A 36 -8.09 6.65 -0.96
C THR A 36 -7.10 5.57 -0.57
N VAL A 37 -7.62 4.38 -0.23
CA VAL A 37 -6.81 3.19 0.08
C VAL A 37 -6.82 2.25 -1.11
N LEU A 38 -5.65 1.92 -1.64
CA LEU A 38 -5.47 1.00 -2.76
C LEU A 38 -5.13 -0.39 -2.23
N GLN A 39 -5.85 -1.39 -2.70
CA GLN A 39 -5.56 -2.80 -2.44
C GLN A 39 -5.38 -3.57 -3.74
N ILE A 40 -4.27 -4.30 -3.85
CA ILE A 40 -4.01 -5.20 -4.96
C ILE A 40 -4.95 -6.42 -4.93
N MET A 41 -5.33 -6.87 -3.74
CA MET A 41 -6.27 -7.98 -3.55
C MET A 41 -7.70 -7.56 -3.91
N PRO A 42 -8.53 -8.48 -4.40
CA PRO A 42 -9.96 -8.24 -4.50
C PRO A 42 -10.58 -8.05 -3.12
N LYS A 43 -11.74 -7.39 -3.06
CA LYS A 43 -12.51 -7.29 -1.82
C LYS A 43 -12.84 -8.70 -1.31
N GLU A 44 -12.60 -8.92 -0.03
CA GLU A 44 -12.97 -10.18 0.63
C GLU A 44 -14.50 -10.37 0.65
N PRO A 45 -14.99 -11.61 0.61
CA PRO A 45 -16.41 -11.90 0.65
C PRO A 45 -17.02 -11.52 2.01
N ASP A 46 -18.30 -11.13 1.99
CA ASP A 46 -19.05 -10.83 3.20
C ASP A 46 -19.49 -12.12 3.95
N GLU A 47 -19.58 -13.27 3.22
CA GLU A 47 -19.96 -14.57 3.76
C GLU A 47 -18.86 -15.61 3.52
N ARG A 48 -18.86 -16.67 4.34
CA ARG A 48 -17.88 -17.75 4.24
C ARG A 48 -17.98 -18.46 2.88
N PRO A 49 -16.89 -18.47 2.09
CA PRO A 49 -16.90 -19.17 0.81
C PRO A 49 -16.75 -20.70 1.02
N ASP A 50 -17.30 -21.47 0.09
CA ASP A 50 -17.31 -22.94 0.14
C ASP A 50 -15.91 -23.56 0.15
N ASN A 51 -14.91 -22.88 -0.42
CA ASN A 51 -13.52 -23.31 -0.45
C ASN A 51 -12.77 -23.07 0.89
N GLN A 52 -13.41 -22.45 1.89
CA GLN A 52 -12.89 -22.23 3.23
C GLN A 52 -13.84 -22.80 4.30
N PRO A 53 -14.13 -24.13 4.28
CA PRO A 53 -15.07 -24.74 5.21
C PRO A 53 -14.54 -24.72 6.64
N TRP A 54 -15.44 -24.80 7.61
CA TRP A 54 -15.04 -25.04 9.01
C TRP A 54 -14.25 -26.37 9.15
N PRO A 55 -13.14 -26.41 9.93
CA PRO A 55 -12.67 -25.42 10.89
C PRO A 55 -11.63 -24.43 10.34
N THR A 56 -11.48 -24.31 9.02
CA THR A 56 -10.54 -23.36 8.41
C THR A 56 -10.91 -21.92 8.77
N PHE A 57 -9.91 -21.08 9.06
CA PHE A 57 -10.14 -19.66 9.26
C PHE A 57 -10.62 -19.03 7.95
N ALA A 58 -11.84 -18.50 7.93
CA ALA A 58 -12.39 -17.84 6.75
C ALA A 58 -11.88 -16.39 6.67
N ARG A 59 -11.41 -16.02 5.47
CA ARG A 59 -11.10 -14.63 5.16
C ARG A 59 -12.40 -13.94 4.76
N LEU A 60 -12.90 -13.09 5.62
CA LEU A 60 -14.13 -12.34 5.43
C LEU A 60 -13.84 -10.85 5.47
N TYR A 61 -14.62 -10.09 4.74
CA TYR A 61 -14.57 -8.64 4.81
C TYR A 61 -14.92 -8.17 6.23
N GLN A 62 -14.01 -7.41 6.80
CA GLN A 62 -14.19 -6.80 8.13
C GLN A 62 -13.96 -5.30 8.03
N LYS A 63 -14.99 -4.54 8.37
CA LYS A 63 -14.88 -3.10 8.45
C LYS A 63 -14.24 -2.71 9.79
N THR A 64 -13.07 -2.07 9.75
CA THR A 64 -12.40 -1.58 10.95
C THR A 64 -13.02 -0.27 11.43
N SER A 65 -12.75 0.12 12.69
CA SER A 65 -13.20 1.40 13.22
C SER A 65 -12.69 2.60 12.41
N SER A 66 -11.45 2.54 11.93
CA SER A 66 -10.90 3.59 11.04
C SER A 66 -11.64 3.68 9.71
N MET A 67 -12.06 2.55 9.14
CA MET A 67 -12.88 2.54 7.91
C MET A 67 -14.28 3.14 8.14
N GLU A 68 -14.79 3.12 9.38
CA GLU A 68 -16.05 3.77 9.73
C GLU A 68 -15.96 5.29 9.78
N GLU A 69 -14.75 5.83 10.00
CA GLU A 69 -14.50 7.28 9.97
C GLU A 69 -14.60 7.86 8.55
N GLY A 70 -14.45 7.05 7.50
CA GLY A 70 -14.60 7.48 6.10
C GLY A 70 -13.52 6.91 5.17
N GLY A 71 -13.29 7.63 4.05
CA GLY A 71 -12.35 7.23 3.01
C GLY A 71 -12.94 6.27 1.97
N THR A 72 -12.17 6.01 0.92
CA THR A 72 -12.55 5.17 -0.20
C THR A 72 -11.56 4.02 -0.35
N TYR A 73 -12.05 2.78 -0.44
CA TYR A 73 -11.24 1.60 -0.75
C TYR A 73 -11.38 1.23 -2.22
N VAL A 74 -10.27 1.12 -2.92
CA VAL A 74 -10.20 0.67 -4.32
C VAL A 74 -9.44 -0.66 -4.34
N TYR A 75 -10.17 -1.72 -4.69
CA TYR A 75 -9.65 -3.09 -4.72
C TYR A 75 -9.17 -3.48 -6.10
N SER A 76 -8.40 -4.56 -6.20
CA SER A 76 -7.86 -5.09 -7.46
C SER A 76 -7.13 -4.02 -8.28
N THR A 77 -6.36 -3.17 -7.61
CA THR A 77 -5.66 -2.05 -8.22
C THR A 77 -4.21 -2.02 -7.77
N ASP A 78 -3.30 -1.92 -8.73
CA ASP A 78 -1.86 -1.78 -8.52
C ASP A 78 -1.42 -0.35 -8.83
N SER A 79 -0.43 0.14 -8.09
CA SER A 79 0.24 1.40 -8.36
C SER A 79 1.32 1.20 -9.42
N VAL A 80 1.30 2.02 -10.46
CA VAL A 80 2.27 1.92 -11.58
C VAL A 80 3.37 2.96 -11.43
N ASN A 81 2.96 4.24 -11.30
CA ASN A 81 3.88 5.38 -11.21
C ASN A 81 3.22 6.53 -10.46
N PHE A 82 4.04 7.36 -9.83
CA PHE A 82 3.62 8.67 -9.32
C PHE A 82 3.68 9.71 -10.44
N VAL A 83 2.81 10.71 -10.41
CA VAL A 83 2.73 11.76 -11.42
C VAL A 83 3.17 13.09 -10.82
N GLY A 84 4.04 13.81 -11.52
CA GLY A 84 4.50 15.16 -11.20
C GLY A 84 4.91 15.91 -12.47
N SER A 85 5.40 17.14 -12.36
CA SER A 85 5.61 18.03 -13.48
C SER A 85 6.81 17.73 -14.39
N ASP A 86 7.80 16.94 -13.93
CA ASP A 86 8.98 16.55 -14.70
C ASP A 86 9.37 15.10 -14.47
N GLU A 87 9.47 14.34 -15.57
CA GLU A 87 9.77 12.90 -15.55
C GLU A 87 11.18 12.55 -15.01
N GLU A 88 12.04 13.52 -14.78
CA GLU A 88 13.47 13.31 -14.52
C GLU A 88 13.92 13.52 -13.04
N GLN A 89 13.07 14.03 -12.13
CA GLN A 89 13.50 14.43 -10.78
C GLN A 89 12.74 13.84 -9.59
N ALA A 90 11.96 12.81 -9.77
CA ALA A 90 11.32 12.16 -8.63
C ALA A 90 12.33 11.30 -7.84
N ARG A 91 13.10 11.93 -6.99
CA ARG A 91 13.90 11.24 -5.98
C ARG A 91 13.09 11.04 -4.71
N VAL A 92 12.22 10.06 -4.68
CA VAL A 92 11.85 9.44 -3.41
C VAL A 92 12.95 8.47 -3.06
N HIS A 93 13.67 8.75 -2.00
CA HIS A 93 14.67 7.87 -1.45
C HIS A 93 13.91 6.77 -0.69
N ILE A 94 13.61 5.66 -1.37
CA ILE A 94 13.22 4.43 -0.71
C ILE A 94 14.51 3.65 -0.50
N GLU A 95 15.00 3.64 0.72
CA GLU A 95 15.97 2.66 1.16
C GLU A 95 15.23 1.34 1.28
N ASP A 96 15.03 0.66 0.24
CA ASP A 96 15.06 -0.77 0.01
C ASP A 96 14.32 -1.17 -1.27
N SER A 97 14.95 -2.04 -2.00
CA SER A 97 14.65 -2.45 -3.35
C SER A 97 13.41 -3.31 -3.47
N THR A 98 12.26 -2.70 -3.72
CA THR A 98 11.17 -3.39 -4.44
C THR A 98 10.58 -2.43 -5.45
N ALA A 99 10.80 -2.74 -6.71
CA ALA A 99 10.48 -2.03 -7.92
C ALA A 99 9.24 -1.11 -7.86
N SER A 100 9.44 0.13 -7.47
CA SER A 100 8.59 1.24 -7.85
C SER A 100 9.37 2.10 -8.85
N GLU A 101 9.33 1.74 -10.11
CA GLU A 101 9.82 2.58 -11.18
C GLU A 101 8.94 3.83 -11.27
N GLY A 102 9.46 4.98 -10.85
CA GLY A 102 8.95 6.28 -11.22
C GLY A 102 8.02 6.98 -10.22
N PHE A 103 8.61 7.66 -9.25
CA PHE A 103 7.96 8.79 -8.60
C PHE A 103 8.10 10.02 -9.47
N VAL A 104 7.02 10.74 -9.73
CA VAL A 104 7.06 12.02 -10.43
C VAL A 104 6.61 13.10 -9.47
N ALA A 105 7.49 14.06 -9.23
CA ALA A 105 7.26 15.19 -8.36
C ALA A 105 7.15 16.48 -9.19
N ASP A 106 6.56 17.54 -8.62
CA ASP A 106 6.64 18.87 -9.19
C ASP A 106 8.09 19.40 -9.12
N GLU A 107 8.33 20.61 -9.65
CA GLU A 107 9.65 21.31 -9.63
C GLU A 107 10.23 21.46 -8.20
N ASN A 108 9.42 21.24 -7.15
CA ASN A 108 9.80 21.31 -5.74
C ASN A 108 9.93 19.92 -5.11
N GLY A 109 9.74 18.85 -5.87
CA GLY A 109 9.83 17.47 -5.37
C GLY A 109 8.55 16.96 -4.69
N HIS A 110 7.38 17.61 -4.89
CA HIS A 110 6.10 17.17 -4.33
C HIS A 110 5.33 16.27 -5.30
N VAL A 111 4.76 15.19 -4.78
CA VAL A 111 3.85 14.33 -5.56
C VAL A 111 2.56 15.09 -5.90
N THR A 112 2.09 14.92 -7.13
CA THR A 112 0.84 15.52 -7.62
C THR A 112 -0.20 14.49 -8.04
N GLY A 113 0.21 13.22 -8.17
CA GLY A 113 -0.70 12.14 -8.50
C GLY A 113 -0.03 10.78 -8.48
N LEU A 114 -0.84 9.74 -8.54
CA LEU A 114 -0.44 8.35 -8.61
C LEU A 114 -1.08 7.69 -9.83
N LYS A 115 -0.27 7.14 -10.74
CA LYS A 115 -0.77 6.32 -11.83
C LYS A 115 -1.08 4.93 -11.32
N VAL A 116 -2.28 4.46 -11.56
CA VAL A 116 -2.77 3.15 -11.14
C VAL A 116 -3.30 2.36 -12.33
N VAL A 117 -3.38 1.05 -12.18
CA VAL A 117 -3.92 0.12 -13.16
C VAL A 117 -4.71 -0.98 -12.44
N ASP A 118 -5.80 -1.43 -13.03
CA ASP A 118 -6.54 -2.55 -12.47
C ASP A 118 -5.80 -3.86 -12.70
N VAL A 119 -5.94 -4.80 -11.78
CA VAL A 119 -5.33 -6.12 -11.84
C VAL A 119 -6.38 -7.22 -11.69
N ALA A 120 -6.10 -8.36 -12.32
CA ALA A 120 -6.86 -9.60 -12.13
C ALA A 120 -5.93 -10.72 -11.63
N PRO A 121 -6.46 -11.81 -11.04
CA PRO A 121 -5.67 -12.99 -10.73
C PRO A 121 -4.89 -13.48 -11.94
N GLY A 122 -3.59 -13.71 -11.79
CA GLY A 122 -2.71 -14.12 -12.88
C GLY A 122 -2.63 -15.64 -13.03
N GLU A 123 -2.49 -16.12 -14.27
CA GLU A 123 -2.29 -17.56 -14.53
C GLU A 123 -0.89 -18.05 -14.10
N ASN A 124 0.14 -17.19 -14.26
CA ASN A 124 1.54 -17.52 -13.98
C ASN A 124 2.16 -16.66 -12.86
N GLY A 125 1.35 -15.96 -12.09
CA GLY A 125 1.77 -15.07 -11.00
C GLY A 125 0.58 -14.62 -10.17
N PRO A 126 0.81 -13.87 -9.09
CA PRO A 126 -0.28 -13.48 -8.21
C PRO A 126 -1.31 -12.56 -8.91
N PHE A 127 -0.83 -11.69 -9.82
CA PHE A 127 -1.69 -10.71 -10.50
C PHE A 127 -1.19 -10.39 -11.91
N THR A 128 -2.14 -10.04 -12.81
CA THR A 128 -1.88 -9.54 -14.16
C THR A 128 -2.52 -8.17 -14.32
N ARG A 129 -1.73 -7.18 -14.74
CA ARG A 129 -2.21 -5.83 -15.05
C ARG A 129 -3.16 -5.87 -16.24
N GLN A 130 -4.26 -5.11 -16.17
CA GLN A 130 -5.27 -5.02 -17.22
C GLN A 130 -4.97 -3.82 -18.13
N PRO A 131 -4.43 -4.02 -19.35
CA PRO A 131 -4.11 -2.93 -20.27
C PRO A 131 -5.37 -2.09 -20.59
N GLY A 132 -5.22 -0.76 -20.65
CA GLY A 132 -6.29 0.16 -20.97
C GLY A 132 -7.15 0.57 -19.76
N THR A 133 -6.77 0.17 -18.55
CA THR A 133 -7.42 0.60 -17.30
C THR A 133 -6.57 1.61 -16.52
N GLU A 134 -5.47 2.04 -17.12
CA GLU A 134 -4.56 3.01 -16.50
C GLU A 134 -5.27 4.35 -16.27
N ARG A 135 -5.14 4.88 -15.07
CA ARG A 135 -5.67 6.18 -14.69
C ARG A 135 -4.77 6.86 -13.67
N VAL A 136 -4.87 8.18 -13.58
CA VAL A 136 -4.16 8.97 -12.59
C VAL A 136 -5.14 9.40 -11.51
N LEU A 137 -4.77 9.11 -10.25
CA LEU A 137 -5.47 9.60 -9.07
C LEU A 137 -4.71 10.83 -8.54
N PRO A 138 -5.38 11.95 -8.22
CA PRO A 138 -4.72 13.09 -7.59
C PRO A 138 -4.18 12.71 -6.22
N ALA A 139 -2.96 13.15 -5.90
CA ALA A 139 -2.32 12.87 -4.63
C ALA A 139 -1.35 13.99 -4.24
N ASP A 140 -1.53 14.55 -3.05
CA ASP A 140 -0.61 15.48 -2.41
C ASP A 140 0.24 14.78 -1.34
N LEU A 141 -0.15 13.56 -0.94
CA LEU A 141 0.54 12.69 0.01
C LEU A 141 0.27 11.23 -0.33
N VAL A 142 1.32 10.43 -0.42
CA VAL A 142 1.21 8.98 -0.58
C VAL A 142 1.87 8.28 0.61
N LEU A 143 1.13 7.37 1.23
CA LEU A 143 1.59 6.54 2.34
C LEU A 143 1.70 5.10 1.87
N ILE A 144 2.85 4.47 2.11
CA ILE A 144 3.13 3.09 1.70
C ILE A 144 3.00 2.19 2.93
N SER A 145 2.07 1.22 2.88
CA SER A 145 1.76 0.28 3.97
C SER A 145 1.65 -1.17 3.47
N VAL A 146 2.63 -1.61 2.69
CA VAL A 146 2.64 -2.91 2.00
C VAL A 146 3.26 -4.06 2.82
N GLY A 147 3.47 -3.85 4.12
CA GLY A 147 4.03 -4.85 5.05
C GLY A 147 5.55 -4.76 5.17
N PHE A 148 6.16 -5.86 5.60
CA PHE A 148 7.59 -5.97 5.90
C PHE A 148 8.19 -7.13 5.12
N LEU A 149 9.48 -7.03 4.76
CA LEU A 149 10.20 -8.10 4.07
C LEU A 149 10.64 -9.19 5.07
N HIS A 150 11.34 -8.78 6.12
CA HIS A 150 11.87 -9.62 7.19
C HIS A 150 12.25 -8.75 8.40
N PRO A 151 12.54 -9.34 9.57
CA PRO A 151 13.12 -8.61 10.70
C PRO A 151 14.45 -7.95 10.32
N ASP A 152 14.79 -6.84 10.98
CA ASP A 152 16.12 -6.25 10.85
C ASP A 152 17.17 -7.22 11.44
N THR A 153 18.07 -7.68 10.58
CA THR A 153 19.12 -8.65 10.96
C THR A 153 20.37 -7.99 11.53
N SER A 154 20.53 -6.67 11.35
CA SER A 154 21.74 -5.93 11.74
C SER A 154 21.82 -5.56 13.22
N THR A 155 20.83 -5.92 14.02
CA THR A 155 20.72 -5.53 15.43
C THR A 155 20.67 -6.74 16.37
N LEU A 156 19.45 -7.06 16.84
CA LEU A 156 19.24 -8.14 17.82
C LEU A 156 19.58 -9.52 17.26
N LEU A 157 19.27 -9.79 15.99
CA LEU A 157 19.50 -11.10 15.39
C LEU A 157 20.97 -11.44 15.23
N ASP A 158 21.85 -10.45 15.01
CA ASP A 158 23.31 -10.66 14.99
C ASP A 158 23.87 -11.08 16.35
N GLN A 159 23.16 -10.76 17.43
CA GLN A 159 23.58 -11.07 18.79
C GLN A 159 22.99 -12.41 19.30
N LEU A 160 22.06 -13.03 18.55
CA LEU A 160 21.41 -14.27 18.91
C LEU A 160 21.93 -15.44 18.04
N PRO A 161 22.18 -16.62 18.63
CA PRO A 161 22.59 -17.80 17.89
C PRO A 161 21.38 -18.45 17.18
N VAL A 162 20.74 -17.70 16.28
CA VAL A 162 19.58 -18.17 15.51
C VAL A 162 19.94 -18.31 14.04
N GLU A 163 19.43 -19.36 13.41
CA GLU A 163 19.55 -19.54 11.98
C GLU A 163 18.44 -18.77 11.27
N LEU A 164 18.75 -18.22 10.10
CA LEU A 164 17.79 -17.51 9.27
C LEU A 164 17.43 -18.38 8.04
N ASP A 165 16.19 -18.31 7.63
CA ASP A 165 15.71 -18.90 6.39
C ASP A 165 16.18 -18.09 5.16
N LYS A 166 15.86 -18.57 3.96
CA LYS A 166 16.22 -17.90 2.68
C LYS A 166 15.57 -16.53 2.50
N ARG A 167 14.60 -16.17 3.33
CA ARG A 167 13.87 -14.91 3.32
C ARG A 167 14.33 -13.95 4.41
N GLY A 168 15.35 -14.34 5.22
CA GLY A 168 15.84 -13.54 6.34
C GLY A 168 15.00 -13.64 7.62
N ASN A 169 14.04 -14.57 7.71
CA ASN A 169 13.29 -14.81 8.92
C ASN A 169 13.98 -15.89 9.78
N VAL A 170 13.69 -15.89 11.08
CA VAL A 170 14.20 -16.94 11.97
C VAL A 170 13.68 -18.31 11.49
N ALA A 171 14.62 -19.23 11.22
CA ALA A 171 14.30 -20.59 10.78
C ALA A 171 13.55 -21.35 11.86
N ARG A 172 12.61 -22.21 11.44
CA ARG A 172 11.86 -23.13 12.30
C ARG A 172 12.40 -24.54 12.18
#